data_f5c3f22e1ce5ca0159c8b34774bb314e
#
_entry.id   f5c3f22e1ce5ca0159c8b34774bb314e
#
_cell.length_a   1.000
_cell.length_b   1.000
_cell.length_c   1.000
_cell.angle_alpha   90.00
_cell.angle_beta   90.00
_cell.angle_gamma   90.00
#
_symmetry.space_group_name_H-M   'P 1'
#
loop_
_entity.id
_entity.type
_entity.pdbx_description
1 polymer ?
#
loop_
_entity_poly.entity_id
_entity_poly.type
_entity_poly.pdbx_seq_one_letter_code
_entity_poly.pdbx_strand_id
1 'polypeptide(L)'
;MGDVQYHLNFLENTGYIKSRKFGNYKTFYTMNVTELRHELILAALHQETLREIILYLIEYPAATQSNIAIQLGITSPSVSARMSHLIQMDLVSSFKDGKFVKYVVLEDIRDIVHNLGSSYPSIWARLSDRLANLFLDLSTSYKVEEENEI
;
A
#
# COMPACT_ATOMS: atom_id res chain seq x y z
N MET A 1 30.41 15.21 15.18
CA MET A 1 29.37 14.21 15.45
C MET A 1 28.01 14.59 14.88
N GLY A 2 27.63 15.86 14.85
CA GLY A 2 26.35 16.30 14.32
C GLY A 2 26.14 16.02 12.84
N ASP A 3 27.16 16.11 12.01
CA ASP A 3 27.06 15.94 10.56
C ASP A 3 26.72 14.51 10.14
N VAL A 4 27.31 13.51 10.80
CA VAL A 4 27.05 12.10 10.52
C VAL A 4 25.59 11.77 10.85
N GLN A 5 25.10 12.22 12.00
CA GLN A 5 23.70 12.00 12.41
C GLN A 5 22.72 12.71 11.46
N TYR A 6 23.04 13.90 10.99
CA TYR A 6 22.25 14.62 10.01
C TYR A 6 22.13 13.84 8.70
N HIS A 7 23.25 13.35 8.16
CA HIS A 7 23.25 12.55 6.92
C HIS A 7 22.48 11.25 7.07
N LEU A 8 22.61 10.54 8.19
CA LEU A 8 21.86 9.32 8.47
C LEU A 8 20.34 9.59 8.54
N ASN A 9 19.94 10.66 9.23
CA ASN A 9 18.53 11.04 9.32
C ASN A 9 17.97 11.44 7.95
N PHE A 10 18.76 12.16 7.16
CA PHE A 10 18.37 12.51 5.79
C PHE A 10 18.14 11.25 4.93
N LEU A 11 19.07 10.30 4.95
CA LEU A 11 18.95 9.05 4.21
C LEU A 11 17.77 8.20 4.69
N GLU A 12 17.52 8.17 5.99
CA GLU A 12 16.35 7.47 6.57
C GLU A 12 15.05 8.11 6.12
N ASN A 13 14.94 9.44 6.17
CA ASN A 13 13.74 10.18 5.76
C ASN A 13 13.45 10.05 4.26
N THR A 14 14.49 9.89 3.45
CA THR A 14 14.35 9.66 2.00
C THR A 14 14.16 8.20 1.63
N GLY A 15 14.22 7.29 2.59
CA GLY A 15 13.98 5.86 2.39
C GLY A 15 15.17 5.08 1.84
N TYR A 16 16.37 5.68 1.75
CA TYR A 16 17.58 4.97 1.31
C TYR A 16 18.12 4.01 2.36
N ILE A 17 17.90 4.32 3.64
CA ILE A 17 18.29 3.47 4.76
C ILE A 17 17.13 3.33 5.72
N LYS A 18 17.13 2.24 6.46
CA LYS A 18 16.20 1.95 7.55
C LYS A 18 16.98 1.87 8.86
N SER A 19 16.37 2.32 9.94
CA SER A 19 16.94 2.18 11.26
C SER A 19 16.16 1.18 12.11
N ARG A 20 16.86 0.50 13.00
CA ARG A 20 16.26 -0.34 14.03
C ARG A 20 16.88 0.02 15.38
N LYS A 21 16.03 0.27 16.36
CA LYS A 21 16.49 0.66 17.69
C LYS A 21 16.59 -0.58 18.59
N PHE A 22 17.78 -0.74 19.19
CA PHE A 22 18.05 -1.77 20.19
C PHE A 22 18.54 -1.08 21.47
N GLY A 23 17.68 -0.96 22.47
CA GLY A 23 18.04 -0.24 23.70
C GLY A 23 18.43 1.21 23.41
N ASN A 24 19.69 1.56 23.73
CA ASN A 24 20.25 2.90 23.46
C ASN A 24 20.93 3.03 22.09
N TYR A 25 21.01 1.95 21.32
CA TYR A 25 21.68 1.94 20.02
C TYR A 25 20.68 1.95 18.88
N LYS A 26 21.04 2.66 17.82
CA LYS A 26 20.28 2.72 16.57
C LYS A 26 21.18 2.20 15.44
N THR A 27 20.75 1.13 14.79
CA THR A 27 21.45 0.52 13.68
C THR A 27 20.81 0.94 12.38
N PHE A 28 21.62 1.33 11.40
CA PHE A 28 21.17 1.71 10.05
C PHE A 28 21.58 0.65 9.04
N TYR A 29 20.73 0.41 8.06
CA TYR A 29 21.01 -0.48 6.94
C TYR A 29 20.33 0.03 5.67
N THR A 30 20.94 -0.28 4.53
CA THR A 30 20.39 0.12 3.23
C THR A 30 19.15 -0.68 2.86
N MET A 31 18.20 0.00 2.22
CA MET A 31 17.01 -0.64 1.66
C MET A 31 17.00 -0.47 0.15
N ASN A 32 16.62 -1.51 -0.58
CA ASN A 32 16.30 -1.37 -1.99
C ASN A 32 14.87 -0.81 -2.17
N VAL A 33 14.56 -0.35 -3.37
CA VAL A 33 13.27 0.27 -3.68
C VAL A 33 12.10 -0.72 -3.46
N THR A 34 12.30 -1.98 -3.79
CA THR A 34 11.27 -3.02 -3.61
C THR A 34 10.95 -3.23 -2.14
N GLU A 35 11.97 -3.34 -1.28
CA GLU A 35 11.76 -3.47 0.17
C GLU A 35 11.06 -2.26 0.75
N LEU A 36 11.43 -1.05 0.32
CA LEU A 36 10.77 0.17 0.75
C LEU A 36 9.28 0.18 0.37
N ARG A 37 8.94 -0.22 -0.84
CA ARG A 37 7.55 -0.30 -1.28
C ARG A 37 6.76 -1.33 -0.46
N HIS A 38 7.33 -2.49 -0.18
CA HIS A 38 6.71 -3.50 0.69
C HIS A 38 6.42 -2.94 2.09
N GLU A 39 7.37 -2.23 2.67
CA GLU A 39 7.21 -1.60 3.99
C GLU A 39 6.10 -0.54 3.98
N LEU A 40 6.01 0.29 2.96
CA LEU A 40 4.97 1.31 2.82
C LEU A 40 3.59 0.67 2.68
N ILE A 41 3.48 -0.39 1.89
CA ILE A 41 2.21 -1.11 1.71
C ILE A 41 1.80 -1.80 3.01
N LEU A 42 2.71 -2.46 3.71
CA LEU A 42 2.43 -3.06 5.01
C LEU A 42 1.96 -2.01 6.02
N ALA A 43 2.61 -0.85 6.07
CA ALA A 43 2.21 0.25 6.94
C ALA A 43 0.79 0.75 6.63
N ALA A 44 0.45 0.88 5.34
CA ALA A 44 -0.90 1.27 4.91
C ALA A 44 -1.94 0.20 5.27
N LEU A 45 -1.63 -1.07 5.05
CA LEU A 45 -2.54 -2.19 5.35
C LEU A 45 -2.78 -2.39 6.87
N HIS A 46 -1.91 -1.90 7.72
CA HIS A 46 -2.13 -1.89 9.17
C HIS A 46 -3.14 -0.85 9.63
N GLN A 47 -3.37 0.19 8.85
CA GLN A 47 -4.40 1.19 9.12
C GLN A 47 -5.72 0.79 8.47
N GLU A 48 -6.75 0.57 9.27
CA GLU A 48 -8.04 0.05 8.81
C GLU A 48 -8.62 0.84 7.63
N THR A 49 -8.68 2.17 7.74
CA THR A 49 -9.26 3.01 6.69
C THR A 49 -8.44 2.97 5.39
N LEU A 50 -7.11 3.03 5.48
CA LEU A 50 -6.24 2.94 4.30
C LEU A 50 -6.34 1.56 3.64
N ARG A 51 -6.38 0.51 4.44
CA ARG A 51 -6.57 -0.86 3.97
C ARG A 51 -7.87 -0.99 3.18
N GLU A 52 -8.98 -0.53 3.74
CA GLU A 52 -10.28 -0.60 3.07
C GLU A 52 -10.31 0.18 1.76
N ILE A 53 -9.67 1.34 1.70
CA ILE A 53 -9.56 2.11 0.45
C ILE A 53 -8.75 1.34 -0.59
N ILE A 54 -7.60 0.81 -0.23
CA ILE A 54 -6.74 0.04 -1.16
C ILE A 54 -7.49 -1.17 -1.70
N LEU A 55 -8.15 -1.94 -0.84
CA LEU A 55 -8.93 -3.11 -1.26
C LEU A 55 -10.07 -2.73 -2.19
N TYR A 56 -10.80 -1.67 -1.87
CA TYR A 56 -11.89 -1.19 -2.70
C TYR A 56 -11.40 -0.76 -4.08
N LEU A 57 -10.26 -0.07 -4.17
CA LEU A 57 -9.69 0.37 -5.45
C LEU A 57 -9.12 -0.79 -6.28
N ILE A 58 -8.67 -1.87 -5.64
CA ILE A 58 -8.28 -3.09 -6.36
C ILE A 58 -9.51 -3.77 -6.97
N GLU A 59 -10.60 -3.87 -6.22
CA GLU A 59 -11.87 -4.45 -6.70
C GLU A 59 -12.54 -3.57 -7.77
N TYR A 60 -12.52 -2.25 -7.58
CA TYR A 60 -13.19 -1.26 -8.42
C TYR A 60 -12.21 -0.20 -8.90
N PRO A 61 -11.38 -0.49 -9.91
CA PRO A 61 -10.48 0.49 -10.48
C PRO A 61 -11.24 1.71 -11.00
N ALA A 62 -10.63 2.88 -10.90
CA ALA A 62 -11.22 4.14 -11.35
C ALA A 62 -12.46 4.61 -10.55
N ALA A 63 -12.52 4.28 -9.26
CA ALA A 63 -13.54 4.81 -8.36
C ALA A 63 -13.34 6.30 -8.08
N THR A 64 -14.45 7.00 -7.86
CA THR A 64 -14.45 8.41 -7.44
C THR A 64 -14.38 8.52 -5.92
N GLN A 65 -14.06 9.73 -5.43
CA GLN A 65 -14.09 10.02 -4.00
C GLN A 65 -15.46 9.74 -3.39
N SER A 66 -16.53 10.05 -4.10
CA SER A 66 -17.89 9.79 -3.64
C SER A 66 -18.18 8.29 -3.54
N ASN A 67 -17.73 7.49 -4.50
CA ASN A 67 -17.86 6.04 -4.43
C ASN A 67 -17.19 5.46 -3.18
N ILE A 68 -15.98 5.91 -2.90
CA ILE A 68 -15.21 5.48 -1.72
C ILE A 68 -15.91 5.90 -0.43
N ALA A 69 -16.37 7.14 -0.35
CA ALA A 69 -17.07 7.68 0.82
C ALA A 69 -18.35 6.87 1.14
N ILE A 70 -19.14 6.56 0.14
CA ILE A 70 -20.36 5.76 0.28
C ILE A 70 -20.02 4.35 0.73
N GLN A 71 -19.05 3.72 0.09
CA GLN A 71 -18.66 2.34 0.39
C GLN A 71 -18.14 2.18 1.82
N LEU A 72 -17.32 3.12 2.29
CA LEU A 72 -16.72 3.05 3.61
C LEU A 72 -17.58 3.68 4.72
N GLY A 73 -18.64 4.40 4.34
CA GLY A 73 -19.49 5.10 5.32
C GLY A 73 -18.79 6.25 6.03
N ILE A 74 -17.86 6.92 5.37
CA ILE A 74 -17.12 8.06 5.90
C ILE A 74 -17.37 9.32 5.07
N THR A 75 -17.00 10.47 5.63
CA THR A 75 -17.22 11.75 4.95
C THR A 75 -16.25 11.95 3.79
N SER A 76 -16.69 12.72 2.79
CA SER A 76 -15.87 13.05 1.62
C SER A 76 -14.53 13.74 2.00
N PRO A 77 -14.48 14.70 2.94
CA PRO A 77 -13.22 15.26 3.41
C PRO A 77 -12.28 14.23 4.06
N SER A 78 -12.82 13.24 4.77
CA SER A 78 -12.02 12.14 5.33
C SER A 78 -11.40 11.29 4.24
N VAL A 79 -12.15 10.97 3.18
CA VAL A 79 -11.62 10.27 2.01
C VAL A 79 -10.51 11.08 1.36
N SER A 80 -10.72 12.38 1.14
CA SER A 80 -9.74 13.27 0.53
C SER A 80 -8.41 13.29 1.30
N ALA A 81 -8.46 13.39 2.61
CA ALA A 81 -7.26 13.34 3.46
C ALA A 81 -6.51 12.01 3.34
N ARG A 82 -7.25 10.89 3.34
CA ARG A 82 -6.65 9.55 3.19
C ARG A 82 -6.08 9.32 1.79
N MET A 83 -6.77 9.80 0.76
CA MET A 83 -6.28 9.71 -0.62
C MET A 83 -5.00 10.51 -0.81
N SER A 84 -4.91 11.71 -0.26
CA SER A 84 -3.69 12.51 -0.28
C SER A 84 -2.52 11.76 0.36
N HIS A 85 -2.74 11.09 1.47
CA HIS A 85 -1.74 10.28 2.14
C HIS A 85 -1.27 9.10 1.26
N LEU A 86 -2.20 8.37 0.66
CA LEU A 86 -1.89 7.25 -0.25
C LEU A 86 -1.15 7.72 -1.51
N ILE A 87 -1.50 8.87 -2.04
CA ILE A 87 -0.80 9.47 -3.19
C ILE A 87 0.64 9.88 -2.81
N GLN A 88 0.84 10.47 -1.64
CA GLN A 88 2.18 10.80 -1.14
C GLN A 88 3.06 9.56 -0.93
N MET A 89 2.46 8.44 -0.58
CA MET A 89 3.15 7.16 -0.45
C MET A 89 3.41 6.46 -1.80
N ASP A 90 3.00 7.03 -2.90
CA ASP A 90 3.07 6.42 -4.24
C ASP A 90 2.35 5.07 -4.35
N LEU A 91 1.26 4.90 -3.64
CA LEU A 91 0.44 3.70 -3.69
C LEU A 91 -0.79 3.85 -4.60
N VAL A 92 -1.27 5.07 -4.77
CA VAL A 92 -2.45 5.42 -5.54
C VAL A 92 -2.14 6.62 -6.42
N SER A 93 -2.70 6.66 -7.61
CA SER A 93 -2.69 7.83 -8.48
C SER A 93 -4.11 8.32 -8.77
N SER A 94 -4.22 9.57 -9.19
CA SER A 94 -5.48 10.17 -9.61
C SER A 94 -5.43 10.62 -11.05
N PHE A 95 -6.55 10.59 -11.73
CA PHE A 95 -6.68 11.11 -13.08
C PHE A 95 -8.06 11.73 -13.27
N LYS A 96 -8.19 12.61 -14.24
CA LYS A 96 -9.46 13.24 -14.59
C LYS A 96 -10.14 12.49 -15.72
N ASP A 97 -11.43 12.25 -15.55
CA ASP A 97 -12.32 11.71 -16.57
C ASP A 97 -13.55 12.64 -16.65
N GLY A 98 -13.53 13.56 -17.62
CA GLY A 98 -14.53 14.62 -17.71
C GLY A 98 -14.49 15.53 -16.48
N LYS A 99 -15.61 15.65 -15.77
CA LYS A 99 -15.73 16.43 -14.52
C LYS A 99 -15.34 15.65 -13.26
N PHE A 100 -15.08 14.36 -13.38
CA PHE A 100 -14.78 13.49 -12.24
C PHE A 100 -13.28 13.29 -12.07
N VAL A 101 -12.84 13.28 -10.82
CA VAL A 101 -11.52 12.79 -10.43
C VAL A 101 -11.67 11.34 -10.00
N LYS A 102 -10.92 10.46 -10.63
CA LYS A 102 -10.90 9.03 -10.37
C LYS A 102 -9.57 8.60 -9.81
N TYR A 103 -9.58 7.54 -9.03
CA TYR A 103 -8.40 7.01 -8.37
C TYR A 103 -8.14 5.58 -8.80
N VAL A 104 -6.87 5.21 -8.88
CA VAL A 104 -6.43 3.87 -9.22
C VAL A 104 -5.21 3.51 -8.39
N VAL A 105 -5.16 2.26 -7.93
CA VAL A 105 -3.97 1.69 -7.30
C VAL A 105 -2.89 1.53 -8.36
N LEU A 106 -1.65 1.87 -8.04
CA LEU A 106 -0.54 1.70 -8.98
C LEU A 106 -0.37 0.24 -9.39
N GLU A 107 0.09 0.02 -10.61
CA GLU A 107 0.09 -1.29 -11.26
C GLU A 107 0.80 -2.38 -10.44
N ASP A 108 1.93 -2.02 -9.84
CA ASP A 108 2.73 -2.95 -9.03
C ASP A 108 2.11 -3.33 -7.68
N ILE A 109 1.12 -2.56 -7.19
CA ILE A 109 0.52 -2.79 -5.86
C ILE A 109 -0.24 -4.11 -5.81
N ARG A 110 -0.95 -4.46 -6.86
CA ARG A 110 -1.63 -5.75 -6.97
C ARG A 110 -0.67 -6.92 -6.78
N ASP A 111 0.44 -6.87 -7.49
CA ASP A 111 1.46 -7.92 -7.45
C ASP A 111 2.10 -8.00 -6.07
N ILE A 112 2.39 -6.85 -5.47
CA ILE A 112 2.97 -6.78 -4.13
C ILE A 112 1.98 -7.32 -3.09
N VAL A 113 0.71 -6.96 -3.15
CA VAL A 113 -0.32 -7.48 -2.24
C VAL A 113 -0.42 -9.00 -2.35
N HIS A 114 -0.41 -9.53 -3.57
CA HIS A 114 -0.39 -10.97 -3.81
C HIS A 114 0.86 -11.64 -3.19
N ASN A 115 2.03 -11.09 -3.46
CA ASN A 115 3.29 -11.62 -2.95
C ASN A 115 3.41 -11.55 -1.43
N LEU A 116 2.89 -10.48 -0.81
CA LEU A 116 2.84 -10.35 0.65
C LEU A 116 2.01 -11.46 1.28
N GLY A 117 0.89 -11.81 0.67
CA GLY A 117 0.06 -12.92 1.14
C GLY A 117 0.78 -14.26 1.13
N SER A 118 1.62 -14.50 0.13
CA SER A 118 2.44 -15.71 0.04
C SER A 118 3.60 -15.71 1.03
N SER A 119 4.23 -14.55 1.26
CA SER A 119 5.43 -14.43 2.10
C SER A 119 5.11 -14.27 3.58
N TYR A 120 3.95 -13.72 3.93
CA TYR A 120 3.56 -13.40 5.30
C TYR A 120 2.17 -13.95 5.64
N PRO A 121 1.97 -15.29 5.66
CA PRO A 121 0.65 -15.87 5.93
C PRO A 121 0.07 -15.46 7.29
N SER A 122 0.92 -15.21 8.29
CA SER A 122 0.49 -14.78 9.62
C SER A 122 -0.12 -13.37 9.63
N ILE A 123 0.29 -12.52 8.72
CA ILE A 123 -0.32 -11.18 8.55
C ILE A 123 -1.72 -11.33 7.98
N TRP A 124 -1.89 -12.18 6.98
CA TRP A 124 -3.18 -12.45 6.36
C TRP A 124 -4.19 -13.04 7.34
N ALA A 125 -3.73 -13.90 8.24
CA ALA A 125 -4.59 -14.48 9.28
C ALA A 125 -5.14 -13.45 10.27
N ARG A 126 -4.50 -12.27 10.37
CA ARG A 126 -4.93 -11.17 11.25
C ARG A 126 -5.80 -10.13 10.54
N LEU A 127 -5.84 -10.16 9.21
CA LEU A 127 -6.62 -9.22 8.42
C LEU A 127 -8.06 -9.70 8.29
N SER A 128 -8.95 -8.79 7.87
CA SER A 128 -10.36 -9.12 7.68
C SER A 128 -10.57 -10.23 6.66
N ASP A 129 -11.67 -10.97 6.79
CA ASP A 129 -12.08 -12.00 5.83
C ASP A 129 -12.14 -11.49 4.40
N ARG A 130 -12.48 -10.22 4.22
CA ARG A 130 -12.51 -9.56 2.92
C ARG A 130 -11.15 -9.54 2.25
N LEU A 131 -10.07 -9.21 3.00
CA LEU A 131 -8.70 -9.20 2.49
C LEU A 131 -8.27 -10.63 2.10
N ALA A 132 -8.59 -11.61 2.92
CA ALA A 132 -8.30 -13.02 2.64
C ALA A 132 -8.99 -13.48 1.35
N ASN A 133 -10.26 -13.15 1.17
CA ASN A 133 -11.02 -13.47 -0.04
C ASN A 133 -10.42 -12.78 -1.28
N LEU A 134 -10.07 -11.50 -1.18
CA LEU A 134 -9.42 -10.79 -2.28
C LEU A 134 -8.09 -11.42 -2.68
N PHE A 135 -7.30 -11.86 -1.69
CA PHE A 135 -6.05 -12.57 -1.94
C PHE A 135 -6.29 -13.88 -2.71
N LEU A 136 -7.30 -14.66 -2.32
CA LEU A 136 -7.67 -15.90 -3.00
C LEU A 136 -8.10 -15.63 -4.45
N ASP A 137 -8.88 -14.59 -4.68
CA ASP A 137 -9.32 -14.19 -6.02
C ASP A 137 -8.14 -13.80 -6.91
N LEU A 138 -7.19 -13.02 -6.39
CA LEU A 138 -5.97 -12.67 -7.10
C LEU A 138 -5.12 -13.90 -7.43
N SER A 139 -4.96 -14.82 -6.48
CA SER A 139 -4.22 -16.06 -6.69
C SER A 139 -4.83 -16.93 -7.79
N THR A 140 -6.15 -16.98 -7.87
CA THR A 140 -6.87 -17.72 -8.90
C THR A 140 -6.70 -17.07 -10.27
N SER A 141 -6.73 -15.75 -10.35
CA SER A 141 -6.52 -15.01 -11.59
C SER A 141 -5.13 -15.27 -12.18
N TYR A 142 -4.10 -15.26 -11.34
CA TYR A 142 -2.71 -15.55 -11.77
C TYR A 142 -2.56 -16.95 -12.33
N LYS A 143 -3.18 -17.96 -11.72
CA LYS A 143 -3.13 -19.34 -12.22
C LYS A 143 -3.76 -19.49 -13.60
N VAL A 144 -4.86 -18.79 -13.84
CA VAL A 144 -5.54 -18.79 -15.16
C VAL A 144 -4.66 -18.16 -16.24
N GLU A 145 -3.93 -17.11 -15.92
CA GLU A 145 -3.01 -16.47 -16.86
C GLU A 145 -1.84 -17.40 -17.22
N GLU A 146 -1.26 -18.08 -16.23
CA GLU A 146 -0.18 -19.06 -16.48
C GLU A 146 -0.65 -20.23 -17.34
N GLU A 147 -1.86 -20.73 -17.15
CA GLU A 147 -2.43 -21.81 -17.96
C GLU A 147 -2.73 -21.37 -19.40
N ASN A 148 -2.99 -20.10 -19.63
CA ASN A 148 -3.29 -19.55 -20.96
C ASN A 148 -2.02 -19.16 -21.76
N GLU A 149 -0.87 -19.03 -21.13
CA GLU A 149 0.42 -18.77 -21.79
C GLU A 149 1.12 -20.03 -22.32
N ILE A 150 0.62 -21.19 -22.01
CA ILE A 150 1.10 -22.46 -22.52
C ILE A 150 0.29 -22.85 -23.78
#